data_35fb710827794d2ebbb8ba3dd8934c5d
#
_entry.id   35fb710827794d2ebbb8ba3dd8934c5d
#
_cell.length_a   1.000
_cell.length_b   1.000
_cell.length_c   1.000
_cell.angle_alpha   90.00
_cell.angle_beta   90.00
_cell.angle_gamma   90.00
#
_symmetry.space_group_name_H-M   'P 1'
#
loop_
_entity.id
_entity.type
_entity.pdbx_description
1 polymer ?
#
loop_
_entity_poly.entity_id
_entity_poly.type
_entity_poly.pdbx_seq_one_letter_code
_entity_poly.pdbx_strand_id
1 'polypeptide(L)'
;MRISRCAALTAVLIAGSAARADELSDVVPGHPGVTYGALLKQVMPGMQKNADGGWDSGPAKHFRDLDGRPVQEFEISFKSVAARTVREDGRKRLLLMTDENSGGSGFDAVLAAYDLDAKTPKLLDSVDAGRDQWNGISSTLVPLSATTDAFIAFSSHSNSNQSYEMVTPLFLRSGKFREIASLFVYGEGMCSYDRRQEASYATRPDKGSEYHAFVITFTIETTPGESDCGEGQKPPKYSKTAVSDTWRWNAKKGAFVAATCALDKLSEKNFKIATQ
;
A
#
# COMPACT_ATOMS: atom_id res chain seq x y z
N MET A 1 41.55 18.37 11.73
CA MET A 1 40.31 18.24 12.51
C MET A 1 39.16 18.02 11.51
N ARG A 2 38.74 16.75 11.27
CA ARG A 2 37.68 16.42 10.32
C ARG A 2 36.35 16.33 11.11
N ILE A 3 35.47 17.30 10.87
CA ILE A 3 34.12 17.28 11.45
C ILE A 3 33.27 16.31 10.61
N SER A 4 33.02 15.14 11.17
CA SER A 4 32.09 14.15 10.61
C SER A 4 30.66 14.70 10.80
N ARG A 5 30.02 15.11 9.71
CA ARG A 5 28.59 15.47 9.73
C ARG A 5 27.80 14.17 9.75
N CYS A 6 27.30 13.79 10.92
CA CYS A 6 26.26 12.78 11.05
C CYS A 6 25.00 13.29 10.35
N ALA A 7 24.60 12.66 9.24
CA ALA A 7 23.30 12.89 8.65
C ALA A 7 22.25 12.33 9.60
N ALA A 8 21.38 13.18 10.10
CA ALA A 8 20.27 12.78 10.97
C ALA A 8 19.31 11.90 10.16
N LEU A 9 19.11 10.68 10.64
CA LEU A 9 18.13 9.74 10.14
C LEU A 9 16.79 10.12 10.77
N THR A 10 15.89 10.72 10.01
CA THR A 10 14.51 10.95 10.46
C THR A 10 13.71 9.66 10.21
N ALA A 11 13.65 8.79 11.19
CA ALA A 11 12.74 7.65 11.17
C ALA A 11 11.35 8.14 11.61
N VAL A 12 10.37 8.04 10.73
CA VAL A 12 8.96 8.24 11.08
C VAL A 12 8.41 6.88 11.51
N LEU A 13 8.21 6.70 12.80
CA LEU A 13 7.48 5.58 13.37
C LEU A 13 5.99 5.77 13.07
N ILE A 14 5.39 4.82 12.40
CA ILE A 14 3.99 4.82 12.04
C ILE A 14 3.24 3.97 13.06
N ALA A 15 2.57 4.62 14.00
CA ALA A 15 1.42 4.03 14.63
C ALA A 15 0.29 4.11 13.60
N GLY A 16 -0.14 2.97 13.05
CA GLY A 16 -1.22 2.90 12.07
C GLY A 16 -2.53 3.41 12.68
N SER A 17 -2.82 4.68 12.50
CA SER A 17 -4.20 5.14 12.61
C SER A 17 -4.92 4.70 11.35
N ALA A 18 -5.88 3.80 11.48
CA ALA A 18 -6.79 3.46 10.41
C ALA A 18 -7.35 4.77 9.82
N ALA A 19 -7.05 5.01 8.56
CA ALA A 19 -7.65 6.13 7.86
C ALA A 19 -9.16 5.90 7.83
N ARG A 20 -9.94 6.94 8.19
CA ARG A 20 -11.39 6.90 8.06
C ARG A 20 -11.72 6.61 6.59
N ALA A 21 -12.55 5.61 6.33
CA ALA A 21 -13.10 5.38 5.01
C ALA A 21 -13.98 6.58 4.63
N ASP A 22 -13.80 7.10 3.41
CA ASP A 22 -14.60 8.20 2.89
C ASP A 22 -15.84 7.66 2.18
N GLU A 23 -16.94 8.38 2.28
CA GLU A 23 -18.18 8.03 1.60
C GLU A 23 -18.14 8.46 0.13
N LEU A 24 -18.75 7.67 -0.77
CA LEU A 24 -18.82 8.03 -2.18
C LEU A 24 -19.58 9.33 -2.45
N SER A 25 -20.45 9.72 -1.54
CA SER A 25 -21.19 10.98 -1.57
C SER A 25 -20.38 12.19 -1.11
N ASP A 26 -19.22 11.97 -0.49
CA ASP A 26 -18.38 13.06 0.00
C ASP A 26 -17.83 13.90 -1.15
N VAL A 27 -17.80 15.20 -0.91
CA VAL A 27 -17.33 16.17 -1.91
C VAL A 27 -15.80 16.20 -1.92
N VAL A 28 -15.24 16.16 -3.11
CA VAL A 28 -13.79 16.29 -3.31
C VAL A 28 -13.31 17.65 -2.80
N PRO A 29 -12.34 17.72 -1.88
CA PRO A 29 -11.83 18.97 -1.35
C PRO A 29 -11.37 19.94 -2.46
N GLY A 30 -11.91 21.16 -2.45
CA GLY A 30 -11.61 22.19 -3.45
C GLY A 30 -12.41 22.07 -4.77
N HIS A 31 -13.31 21.08 -4.91
CA HIS A 31 -14.11 20.87 -6.11
C HIS A 31 -15.61 20.75 -5.78
N PRO A 32 -16.29 21.86 -5.42
CA PRO A 32 -17.70 21.85 -5.04
C PRO A 32 -18.56 21.21 -6.13
N GLY A 33 -19.46 20.30 -5.71
CA GLY A 33 -20.35 19.57 -6.61
C GLY A 33 -19.72 18.33 -7.29
N VAL A 34 -18.45 18.03 -7.04
CA VAL A 34 -17.80 16.78 -7.48
C VAL A 34 -17.68 15.84 -6.29
N THR A 35 -18.21 14.64 -6.38
CA THR A 35 -18.10 13.61 -5.34
C THR A 35 -17.10 12.53 -5.72
N TYR A 36 -16.61 11.76 -4.74
CA TYR A 36 -15.74 10.61 -5.01
C TYR A 36 -16.43 9.58 -5.91
N GLY A 37 -17.73 9.35 -5.72
CA GLY A 37 -18.51 8.47 -6.60
C GLY A 37 -18.57 8.95 -8.04
N ALA A 38 -18.69 10.27 -8.27
CA ALA A 38 -18.65 10.84 -9.62
C ALA A 38 -17.28 10.64 -10.29
N LEU A 39 -16.19 10.67 -9.52
CA LEU A 39 -14.85 10.38 -10.04
C LEU A 39 -14.68 8.90 -10.37
N LEU A 40 -15.11 7.99 -9.49
CA LEU A 40 -15.02 6.55 -9.73
C LEU A 40 -15.82 6.12 -10.98
N LYS A 41 -16.92 6.78 -11.30
CA LYS A 41 -17.66 6.52 -12.55
C LYS A 41 -16.86 6.81 -13.82
N GLN A 42 -15.74 7.54 -13.75
CA GLN A 42 -14.83 7.67 -14.90
C GLN A 42 -14.10 6.35 -15.20
N VAL A 43 -13.84 5.52 -14.18
CA VAL A 43 -13.23 4.20 -14.29
C VAL A 43 -14.30 3.12 -14.45
N MET A 44 -15.35 3.18 -13.66
CA MET A 44 -16.44 2.20 -13.57
C MET A 44 -17.77 2.84 -13.94
N PRO A 45 -18.03 3.12 -15.23
CA PRO A 45 -19.23 3.86 -15.66
C PRO A 45 -20.55 3.11 -15.36
N GLY A 46 -20.49 1.79 -15.23
CA GLY A 46 -21.62 0.93 -14.84
C GLY A 46 -21.90 0.84 -13.34
N MET A 47 -21.13 1.57 -12.51
CA MET A 47 -21.22 1.49 -11.04
C MET A 47 -22.63 1.84 -10.54
N GLN A 48 -23.20 0.95 -9.73
CA GLN A 48 -24.54 1.08 -9.17
C GLN A 48 -24.60 0.60 -7.72
N LYS A 49 -25.61 1.09 -6.97
CA LYS A 49 -25.86 0.61 -5.60
C LYS A 49 -26.35 -0.84 -5.64
N ASN A 50 -25.86 -1.66 -4.72
CA ASN A 50 -26.31 -3.01 -4.51
C ASN A 50 -27.34 -3.11 -3.34
N ALA A 51 -27.92 -4.30 -3.15
CA ALA A 51 -28.92 -4.55 -2.14
C ALA A 51 -28.39 -4.43 -0.69
N ASP A 52 -27.07 -4.60 -0.51
CA ASP A 52 -26.42 -4.57 0.81
C ASP A 52 -25.95 -3.17 1.22
N GLY A 53 -26.36 -2.16 0.46
CA GLY A 53 -26.02 -0.74 0.70
C GLY A 53 -24.62 -0.34 0.23
N GLY A 54 -23.88 -1.27 -0.39
CA GLY A 54 -22.62 -1.01 -1.06
C GLY A 54 -22.82 -0.63 -2.54
N TRP A 55 -21.78 -0.89 -3.32
CA TRP A 55 -21.72 -0.57 -4.74
C TRP A 55 -21.11 -1.73 -5.51
N ASP A 56 -21.70 -2.05 -6.66
CA ASP A 56 -21.11 -2.94 -7.64
C ASP A 56 -20.47 -2.12 -8.75
N SER A 57 -19.27 -2.48 -9.15
CA SER A 57 -18.50 -1.70 -10.13
C SER A 57 -19.09 -1.77 -11.55
N GLY A 58 -19.68 -2.92 -11.90
CA GLY A 58 -19.81 -3.29 -13.30
C GLY A 58 -18.43 -3.37 -13.99
N PRO A 59 -18.39 -3.66 -15.29
CA PRO A 59 -17.12 -3.77 -16.04
C PRO A 59 -16.30 -2.48 -16.00
N ALA A 60 -15.05 -2.55 -15.54
CA ALA A 60 -14.10 -1.45 -15.62
C ALA A 60 -13.55 -1.29 -17.04
N LYS A 61 -13.34 -0.04 -17.46
CA LYS A 61 -12.78 0.26 -18.80
C LYS A 61 -11.30 0.65 -18.68
N HIS A 62 -10.49 0.12 -19.63
CA HIS A 62 -9.06 0.46 -19.73
C HIS A 62 -8.27 0.21 -18.45
N PHE A 63 -8.61 -0.88 -17.76
CA PHE A 63 -8.06 -1.26 -16.49
C PHE A 63 -6.89 -2.24 -16.69
N ARG A 64 -5.85 -2.11 -15.88
CA ARG A 64 -4.65 -2.94 -15.94
C ARG A 64 -4.16 -3.27 -14.53
N ASP A 65 -3.35 -4.32 -14.39
CA ASP A 65 -2.60 -4.54 -13.15
C ASP A 65 -1.41 -3.56 -13.03
N LEU A 66 -0.72 -3.60 -11.91
CA LEU A 66 0.46 -2.77 -11.67
C LEU A 66 1.63 -3.09 -12.62
N ASP A 67 1.70 -4.31 -13.16
CA ASP A 67 2.67 -4.71 -14.18
C ASP A 67 2.32 -4.20 -15.59
N GLY A 68 1.14 -3.63 -15.75
CA GLY A 68 0.66 -3.08 -17.01
C GLY A 68 -0.09 -4.07 -17.90
N ARG A 69 -0.40 -5.28 -17.38
CA ARG A 69 -1.20 -6.27 -18.11
C ARG A 69 -2.69 -5.90 -18.04
N PRO A 70 -3.44 -5.99 -19.14
CA PRO A 70 -4.89 -5.78 -19.10
C PRO A 70 -5.56 -6.75 -18.11
N VAL A 71 -6.41 -6.21 -17.26
CA VAL A 71 -7.29 -7.02 -16.40
C VAL A 71 -8.59 -7.25 -17.16
N GLN A 72 -8.94 -8.53 -17.36
CA GLN A 72 -10.18 -8.96 -17.99
C GLN A 72 -11.20 -9.37 -16.93
N GLU A 73 -12.48 -9.13 -17.17
CA GLU A 73 -13.59 -9.58 -16.31
C GLU A 73 -13.50 -9.05 -14.87
N PHE A 74 -13.17 -7.76 -14.73
CA PHE A 74 -13.10 -7.10 -13.44
C PHE A 74 -14.49 -6.66 -12.97
N GLU A 75 -14.98 -7.25 -11.90
CA GLU A 75 -16.18 -6.81 -11.18
C GLU A 75 -15.91 -6.90 -9.68
N ILE A 76 -16.08 -5.80 -8.98
CA ILE A 76 -15.93 -5.73 -7.52
C ILE A 76 -17.19 -5.16 -6.88
N SER A 77 -17.41 -5.57 -5.62
CA SER A 77 -18.36 -4.93 -4.71
C SER A 77 -17.60 -4.24 -3.59
N PHE A 78 -17.94 -2.99 -3.28
CA PHE A 78 -17.25 -2.20 -2.27
C PHE A 78 -18.21 -1.26 -1.53
N LYS A 79 -17.85 -0.81 -0.33
CA LYS A 79 -18.70 0.06 0.50
C LYS A 79 -18.18 1.48 0.61
N SER A 80 -16.87 1.64 0.59
CA SER A 80 -16.22 2.91 0.85
C SER A 80 -14.98 3.08 -0.03
N VAL A 81 -14.35 4.23 0.09
CA VAL A 81 -13.09 4.52 -0.58
C VAL A 81 -12.09 5.10 0.41
N ALA A 82 -10.83 4.82 0.21
CA ALA A 82 -9.74 5.53 0.84
C ALA A 82 -9.30 6.67 -0.10
N ALA A 83 -9.35 7.91 0.35
CA ALA A 83 -8.92 9.07 -0.42
C ALA A 83 -7.62 9.65 0.14
N ARG A 84 -6.65 9.97 -0.73
CA ARG A 84 -5.39 10.62 -0.36
C ARG A 84 -4.97 11.64 -1.41
N THR A 85 -4.39 12.72 -0.94
CA THR A 85 -3.72 13.69 -1.82
C THR A 85 -2.22 13.47 -1.73
N VAL A 86 -1.56 13.32 -2.89
CA VAL A 86 -0.11 13.15 -3.03
C VAL A 86 0.45 14.23 -3.95
N ARG A 87 1.77 14.40 -3.94
CA ARG A 87 2.45 15.27 -4.90
C ARG A 87 3.10 14.45 -6.01
N GLU A 88 2.95 14.92 -7.23
CA GLU A 88 3.67 14.47 -8.42
C GLU A 88 4.26 15.71 -9.11
N ASP A 89 5.57 15.84 -9.12
CA ASP A 89 6.28 16.98 -9.73
C ASP A 89 5.72 18.35 -9.26
N GLY A 90 5.41 18.45 -7.97
CA GLY A 90 4.84 19.65 -7.34
C GLY A 90 3.33 19.82 -7.51
N ARG A 91 2.68 19.03 -8.35
CA ARG A 91 1.23 19.06 -8.57
C ARG A 91 0.49 18.16 -7.57
N LYS A 92 -0.68 18.60 -7.15
CA LYS A 92 -1.54 17.79 -6.27
C LYS A 92 -2.32 16.76 -7.10
N ARG A 93 -2.28 15.51 -6.67
CA ARG A 93 -3.05 14.40 -7.25
C ARG A 93 -3.94 13.80 -6.18
N LEU A 94 -5.19 13.52 -6.53
CA LEU A 94 -6.08 12.74 -5.69
C LEU A 94 -5.95 11.27 -6.04
N LEU A 95 -5.75 10.44 -5.05
CA LEU A 95 -5.84 8.99 -5.14
C LEU A 95 -7.15 8.54 -4.53
N LEU A 96 -7.84 7.62 -5.17
CA LEU A 96 -9.00 6.91 -4.63
C LEU A 96 -8.73 5.41 -4.75
N MET A 97 -8.93 4.67 -3.65
CA MET A 97 -8.86 3.22 -3.64
C MET A 97 -10.14 2.65 -3.06
N THR A 98 -10.79 1.74 -3.79
CA THR A 98 -11.98 1.05 -3.28
C THR A 98 -11.58 0.11 -2.15
N ASP A 99 -12.39 0.12 -1.09
CA ASP A 99 -12.23 -0.80 0.04
C ASP A 99 -13.28 -1.91 -0.07
N GLU A 100 -12.81 -3.13 -0.26
CA GLU A 100 -13.67 -4.31 -0.32
C GLU A 100 -13.93 -4.85 1.10
N ASN A 101 -14.84 -4.20 1.83
CA ASN A 101 -15.24 -4.63 3.17
C ASN A 101 -16.53 -5.45 3.15
N SER A 102 -16.82 -6.18 2.07
CA SER A 102 -18.15 -6.77 1.83
C SER A 102 -18.20 -8.29 1.80
N GLY A 103 -17.12 -9.00 2.15
CA GLY A 103 -17.12 -10.46 2.19
C GLY A 103 -17.30 -11.13 0.81
N GLY A 104 -17.02 -10.39 -0.26
CA GLY A 104 -16.93 -10.92 -1.62
C GLY A 104 -15.75 -11.87 -1.80
N SER A 105 -15.80 -12.71 -2.81
CA SER A 105 -14.74 -13.67 -3.14
C SER A 105 -13.60 -13.07 -3.97
N GLY A 106 -13.58 -11.75 -4.19
CA GLY A 106 -12.60 -11.06 -5.01
C GLY A 106 -11.48 -10.43 -4.18
N PHE A 107 -10.29 -10.46 -4.70
CA PHE A 107 -9.11 -9.80 -4.12
C PHE A 107 -8.75 -8.50 -4.85
N ASP A 108 -9.60 -8.05 -5.76
CA ASP A 108 -9.34 -6.93 -6.64
C ASP A 108 -9.74 -5.60 -5.97
N ALA A 109 -8.99 -4.53 -6.22
CA ALA A 109 -9.33 -3.19 -5.77
C ALA A 109 -8.92 -2.15 -6.81
N VAL A 110 -9.84 -1.23 -7.11
CA VAL A 110 -9.52 -0.09 -7.98
C VAL A 110 -8.70 0.93 -7.21
N LEU A 111 -7.49 1.21 -7.70
CA LEU A 111 -6.71 2.38 -7.32
C LEU A 111 -6.69 3.35 -8.52
N ALA A 112 -7.21 4.54 -8.34
CA ALA A 112 -7.32 5.56 -9.39
C ALA A 112 -6.64 6.87 -8.98
N ALA A 113 -5.99 7.55 -9.93
CA ALA A 113 -5.35 8.85 -9.73
C ALA A 113 -6.04 9.91 -10.59
N TYR A 114 -6.25 11.09 -10.01
CA TYR A 114 -6.93 12.22 -10.65
C TYR A 114 -6.09 13.49 -10.57
N ASP A 115 -6.11 14.26 -11.65
CA ASP A 115 -5.57 15.62 -11.69
C ASP A 115 -6.54 16.59 -11.03
N LEU A 116 -6.09 17.27 -9.98
CA LEU A 116 -6.88 18.27 -9.25
C LEU A 116 -6.71 19.70 -9.80
N ASP A 117 -5.80 19.94 -10.74
CA ASP A 117 -5.56 21.30 -11.28
C ASP A 117 -6.67 21.72 -12.26
N ALA A 118 -7.46 20.77 -12.78
CA ALA A 118 -8.58 21.06 -13.66
C ALA A 118 -9.84 21.44 -12.86
N LYS A 119 -10.73 22.28 -13.43
CA LYS A 119 -12.02 22.64 -12.82
C LYS A 119 -12.84 21.42 -12.38
N THR A 120 -12.81 20.36 -13.17
CA THR A 120 -13.33 19.04 -12.84
C THR A 120 -12.16 18.08 -12.84
N PRO A 121 -11.89 17.35 -11.75
CA PRO A 121 -10.78 16.41 -11.70
C PRO A 121 -10.87 15.39 -12.84
N LYS A 122 -9.73 15.12 -13.48
CA LYS A 122 -9.64 14.20 -14.62
C LYS A 122 -8.87 12.96 -14.22
N LEU A 123 -9.37 11.80 -14.62
CA LEU A 123 -8.67 10.53 -14.46
C LEU A 123 -7.32 10.58 -15.21
N LEU A 124 -6.25 10.26 -14.52
CA LEU A 124 -4.89 10.11 -15.05
C LEU A 124 -4.54 8.65 -15.32
N ASP A 125 -4.85 7.80 -14.33
CA ASP A 125 -4.56 6.37 -14.38
C ASP A 125 -5.48 5.59 -13.45
N SER A 126 -5.68 4.30 -13.76
CA SER A 126 -6.36 3.37 -12.88
C SER A 126 -5.76 1.98 -13.01
N VAL A 127 -5.60 1.30 -11.86
CA VAL A 127 -4.99 -0.02 -11.78
C VAL A 127 -5.74 -0.91 -10.80
N ASP A 128 -5.65 -2.22 -11.00
CA ASP A 128 -5.92 -3.17 -9.95
C ASP A 128 -4.73 -3.19 -8.98
N ALA A 129 -4.99 -2.78 -7.75
CA ALA A 129 -4.03 -2.78 -6.65
C ALA A 129 -4.44 -3.72 -5.52
N GLY A 130 -5.54 -4.45 -5.66
CA GLY A 130 -5.98 -5.45 -4.71
C GLY A 130 -5.08 -6.68 -4.74
N ARG A 131 -4.89 -7.29 -3.57
CA ARG A 131 -4.13 -8.53 -3.40
C ARG A 131 -4.75 -9.44 -2.34
N ASP A 132 -5.68 -8.91 -1.54
CA ASP A 132 -6.36 -9.62 -0.45
C ASP A 132 -7.64 -8.88 -0.05
N GLN A 133 -8.31 -9.34 1.03
CA GLN A 133 -9.66 -8.94 1.43
C GLN A 133 -9.83 -7.47 1.81
N TRP A 134 -8.89 -6.88 2.56
CA TRP A 134 -8.97 -5.48 3.01
C TRP A 134 -7.92 -4.64 2.32
N ASN A 135 -8.38 -3.73 1.49
CA ASN A 135 -7.53 -2.91 0.66
C ASN A 135 -7.58 -1.44 1.11
N GLY A 136 -6.46 -0.75 1.03
CA GLY A 136 -6.40 0.65 1.41
C GLY A 136 -5.11 1.36 1.06
N ILE A 137 -5.09 2.66 1.36
CA ILE A 137 -3.91 3.52 1.25
C ILE A 137 -3.53 3.99 2.64
N SER A 138 -2.29 3.75 3.05
CA SER A 138 -1.76 4.25 4.31
C SER A 138 -1.86 5.78 4.40
N SER A 139 -2.03 6.30 5.62
CA SER A 139 -1.94 7.74 5.87
C SER A 139 -0.53 8.29 5.68
N THR A 140 0.47 7.43 5.61
CA THR A 140 1.88 7.82 5.48
C THR A 140 2.24 8.14 4.05
N LEU A 141 2.80 9.35 3.88
CA LEU A 141 3.47 9.76 2.64
C LEU A 141 4.97 9.81 2.89
N VAL A 142 5.74 9.31 1.93
CA VAL A 142 7.21 9.25 2.02
C VAL A 142 7.78 10.11 0.89
N PRO A 143 8.46 11.24 1.18
CA PRO A 143 9.00 12.12 0.14
C PRO A 143 10.07 11.41 -0.69
N LEU A 144 9.83 11.19 -1.99
CA LEU A 144 10.84 10.70 -2.94
C LEU A 144 11.75 11.82 -3.44
N SER A 145 11.24 13.05 -3.47
CA SER A 145 11.98 14.26 -3.83
C SER A 145 11.35 15.45 -3.10
N ALA A 146 11.82 16.65 -3.39
CA ALA A 146 11.19 17.88 -2.90
C ALA A 146 9.73 18.03 -3.42
N THR A 147 9.40 17.41 -4.55
CA THR A 147 8.16 17.64 -5.29
C THR A 147 7.31 16.39 -5.52
N THR A 148 7.81 15.20 -5.18
CA THR A 148 7.12 13.91 -5.44
C THR A 148 7.09 13.06 -4.19
N ASP A 149 5.92 12.50 -3.87
CA ASP A 149 5.69 11.60 -2.77
C ASP A 149 5.51 10.16 -3.26
N ALA A 150 6.03 9.21 -2.47
CA ALA A 150 5.52 7.84 -2.48
C ALA A 150 4.40 7.70 -1.45
N PHE A 151 3.51 6.77 -1.69
CA PHE A 151 2.45 6.33 -0.80
C PHE A 151 2.44 4.81 -0.73
N ILE A 152 1.77 4.25 0.28
CA ILE A 152 1.74 2.82 0.48
C ILE A 152 0.31 2.34 0.26
N ALA A 153 0.09 1.57 -0.79
CA ALA A 153 -1.10 0.73 -0.91
C ALA A 153 -0.87 -0.55 -0.10
N PHE A 154 -1.90 -1.05 0.52
CA PHE A 154 -1.83 -2.32 1.25
C PHE A 154 -3.09 -3.14 1.00
N SER A 155 -2.92 -4.46 1.11
CA SER A 155 -4.00 -5.42 1.16
C SER A 155 -3.73 -6.36 2.33
N SER A 156 -4.72 -6.63 3.17
CA SER A 156 -4.53 -7.43 4.37
C SER A 156 -5.62 -8.48 4.54
N HIS A 157 -5.26 -9.52 5.28
CA HIS A 157 -6.15 -10.60 5.67
C HIS A 157 -5.75 -11.11 7.05
N SER A 158 -6.72 -11.57 7.81
CA SER A 158 -6.46 -12.28 9.05
C SER A 158 -7.38 -13.49 9.17
N ASN A 159 -6.82 -14.58 9.63
CA ASN A 159 -7.58 -15.76 10.06
C ASN A 159 -7.10 -16.14 11.47
N SER A 160 -7.91 -16.89 12.20
CA SER A 160 -7.72 -17.37 13.59
C SER A 160 -6.46 -16.89 14.34
N ASN A 161 -5.28 -17.24 13.87
CA ASN A 161 -3.99 -16.98 14.51
C ASN A 161 -2.92 -16.39 13.57
N GLN A 162 -3.30 -16.08 12.33
CA GLN A 162 -2.38 -15.52 11.34
C GLN A 162 -2.90 -14.19 10.81
N SER A 163 -1.98 -13.29 10.53
CA SER A 163 -2.24 -12.03 9.84
C SER A 163 -1.23 -11.85 8.71
N TYR A 164 -1.72 -11.43 7.56
CA TYR A 164 -0.86 -11.11 6.41
C TYR A 164 -1.20 -9.74 5.87
N GLU A 165 -0.19 -9.09 5.36
CA GLU A 165 -0.35 -7.83 4.68
C GLU A 165 0.59 -7.79 3.47
N MET A 166 0.04 -7.51 2.30
CA MET A 166 0.82 -7.15 1.13
C MET A 166 0.99 -5.64 1.15
N VAL A 167 2.24 -5.16 1.29
CA VAL A 167 2.56 -3.73 1.25
C VAL A 167 3.19 -3.39 -0.10
N THR A 168 2.62 -2.40 -0.76
CA THR A 168 3.04 -1.99 -2.11
C THR A 168 3.30 -0.48 -2.13
N PRO A 169 4.54 -0.03 -1.85
CA PRO A 169 4.95 1.35 -2.07
C PRO A 169 4.85 1.73 -3.55
N LEU A 170 4.12 2.81 -3.81
CA LEU A 170 3.82 3.33 -5.13
C LEU A 170 4.13 4.83 -5.22
N PHE A 171 4.30 5.34 -6.42
CA PHE A 171 4.33 6.76 -6.72
C PHE A 171 3.73 7.03 -8.10
N LEU A 172 3.47 8.31 -8.41
CA LEU A 172 3.04 8.72 -9.73
C LEU A 172 4.23 9.29 -10.52
N ARG A 173 4.30 8.93 -11.79
CA ARG A 173 5.23 9.51 -12.77
C ARG A 173 4.54 9.70 -14.11
N SER A 174 4.49 10.94 -14.56
CA SER A 174 3.73 11.32 -15.76
C SER A 174 2.27 10.85 -15.72
N GLY A 175 1.65 10.99 -14.54
CA GLY A 175 0.27 10.59 -14.29
C GLY A 175 0.04 9.08 -14.24
N LYS A 176 1.08 8.26 -14.20
CA LYS A 176 0.97 6.79 -14.17
C LYS A 176 1.51 6.22 -12.86
N PHE A 177 0.81 5.23 -12.31
CA PHE A 177 1.29 4.48 -11.17
C PHE A 177 2.57 3.71 -11.51
N ARG A 178 3.52 3.77 -10.58
CA ARG A 178 4.79 3.05 -10.63
C ARG A 178 5.04 2.39 -9.30
N GLU A 179 5.32 1.11 -9.35
CA GLU A 179 5.67 0.31 -8.19
C GLU A 179 7.14 0.51 -7.80
N ILE A 180 7.40 0.59 -6.50
CA ILE A 180 8.76 0.57 -5.94
C ILE A 180 9.09 -0.86 -5.51
N ALA A 181 8.17 -1.51 -4.81
CA ALA A 181 8.29 -2.88 -4.31
C ALA A 181 6.89 -3.45 -4.04
N SER A 182 6.80 -4.78 -3.95
CA SER A 182 5.61 -5.48 -3.45
C SER A 182 6.09 -6.57 -2.48
N LEU A 183 5.73 -6.48 -1.20
CA LEU A 183 6.33 -7.28 -0.14
C LEU A 183 5.25 -7.85 0.78
N PHE A 184 5.39 -9.14 1.12
CA PHE A 184 4.47 -9.85 1.99
C PHE A 184 4.96 -9.81 3.44
N VAL A 185 4.17 -9.19 4.30
CA VAL A 185 4.36 -9.08 5.76
C VAL A 185 3.52 -10.17 6.43
N TYR A 186 4.06 -10.82 7.45
CA TYR A 186 3.42 -11.94 8.11
C TYR A 186 3.48 -11.82 9.64
N GLY A 187 2.38 -12.12 10.28
CA GLY A 187 2.28 -12.26 11.72
C GLY A 187 1.56 -13.55 12.11
N GLU A 188 1.87 -14.07 13.28
CA GLU A 188 1.19 -15.25 13.84
C GLU A 188 1.11 -15.17 15.37
N GLY A 189 -0.05 -15.50 15.92
CA GLY A 189 -0.29 -15.62 17.36
C GLY A 189 -0.54 -17.08 17.73
N MET A 190 0.41 -17.69 18.42
CA MET A 190 0.30 -19.05 18.92
C MET A 190 0.16 -19.00 20.46
N CYS A 191 -0.35 -20.04 21.09
CA CYS A 191 -0.41 -20.08 22.55
C CYS A 191 0.96 -19.80 23.20
N SER A 192 2.03 -20.36 22.64
CA SER A 192 3.39 -20.24 23.19
C SER A 192 4.15 -18.98 22.75
N TYR A 193 3.67 -18.24 21.77
CA TYR A 193 4.30 -16.98 21.32
C TYR A 193 3.39 -16.14 20.42
N ASP A 194 3.72 -14.86 20.34
CA ASP A 194 3.21 -13.92 19.34
C ASP A 194 4.37 -13.41 18.50
N ARG A 195 4.26 -13.51 17.18
CA ARG A 195 5.24 -13.00 16.22
C ARG A 195 4.60 -11.96 15.32
N ARG A 196 5.15 -10.77 15.33
CA ARG A 196 4.70 -9.65 14.50
C ARG A 196 5.81 -9.16 13.59
N GLN A 197 5.41 -8.74 12.42
CA GLN A 197 6.28 -8.01 11.50
C GLN A 197 5.63 -6.67 11.20
N GLU A 198 6.42 -5.61 11.25
CA GLU A 198 5.99 -4.25 10.96
C GLU A 198 6.89 -3.64 9.89
N ALA A 199 6.29 -3.11 8.83
CA ALA A 199 7.00 -2.40 7.79
C ALA A 199 7.16 -0.91 8.17
N SER A 200 8.34 -0.37 7.96
CA SER A 200 8.61 1.06 8.07
C SER A 200 9.35 1.57 6.84
N TYR A 201 9.13 2.85 6.51
CA TYR A 201 9.56 3.45 5.26
C TYR A 201 10.35 4.72 5.53
N ALA A 202 11.43 4.90 4.80
CA ALA A 202 12.25 6.09 4.86
C ALA A 202 12.87 6.39 3.49
N THR A 203 13.38 7.61 3.33
CA THR A 203 14.19 7.96 2.15
C THR A 203 15.55 8.50 2.57
N ARG A 204 16.53 8.35 1.68
CA ARG A 204 17.87 8.89 1.83
C ARG A 204 18.26 9.61 0.54
N PRO A 205 18.86 10.80 0.60
CA PRO A 205 19.39 11.47 -0.59
C PRO A 205 20.28 10.52 -1.40
N ASP A 206 20.01 10.41 -2.69
CA ASP A 206 20.82 9.63 -3.63
C ASP A 206 21.43 10.56 -4.65
N LYS A 207 22.74 10.83 -4.50
CA LYS A 207 23.44 11.87 -5.25
C LYS A 207 23.42 11.58 -6.76
N GLY A 208 22.93 12.53 -7.52
CA GLY A 208 22.82 12.43 -8.98
C GLY A 208 21.60 11.67 -9.46
N SER A 209 20.73 11.21 -8.57
CA SER A 209 19.45 10.58 -8.90
C SER A 209 18.32 11.61 -8.90
N GLU A 210 17.30 11.38 -9.74
CA GLU A 210 16.04 12.14 -9.77
C GLU A 210 15.25 11.98 -8.45
N TYR A 211 15.32 10.80 -7.86
CA TYR A 211 14.62 10.46 -6.61
C TYR A 211 15.62 10.08 -5.50
N HIS A 212 15.20 10.28 -4.28
CA HIS A 212 15.87 9.70 -3.10
C HIS A 212 15.84 8.17 -3.17
N ALA A 213 16.84 7.52 -2.60
CA ALA A 213 16.80 6.09 -2.36
C ALA A 213 15.69 5.78 -1.33
N PHE A 214 14.82 4.82 -1.64
CA PHE A 214 13.72 4.38 -0.80
C PHE A 214 14.17 3.20 0.06
N VAL A 215 13.97 3.29 1.36
CA VAL A 215 14.40 2.26 2.34
C VAL A 215 13.17 1.67 2.98
N ILE A 216 13.06 0.34 2.93
CA ILE A 216 12.04 -0.41 3.65
C ILE A 216 12.75 -1.23 4.73
N THR A 217 12.18 -1.23 5.93
CA THR A 217 12.68 -2.04 7.06
C THR A 217 11.52 -2.82 7.64
N PHE A 218 11.67 -4.14 7.73
CA PHE A 218 10.77 -4.99 8.49
C PHE A 218 11.37 -5.21 9.88
N THR A 219 10.65 -4.79 10.91
CA THR A 219 10.94 -5.14 12.30
C THR A 219 10.17 -6.42 12.61
N ILE A 220 10.88 -7.45 13.04
CA ILE A 220 10.34 -8.76 13.39
C ILE A 220 10.47 -8.90 14.90
N GLU A 221 9.36 -8.96 15.60
CA GLU A 221 9.31 -9.10 17.05
C GLU A 221 8.62 -10.42 17.40
N THR A 222 9.27 -11.21 18.27
CA THR A 222 8.70 -12.44 18.81
C THR A 222 8.62 -12.29 20.33
N THR A 223 7.40 -12.35 20.87
CA THR A 223 7.10 -12.23 22.27
C THR A 223 6.71 -13.61 22.81
N PRO A 224 7.32 -14.09 23.91
CA PRO A 224 6.89 -15.33 24.57
C PRO A 224 5.42 -15.26 24.99
N GLY A 225 4.68 -16.32 24.75
CA GLY A 225 3.32 -16.54 25.25
C GLY A 225 3.31 -17.35 26.55
N GLU A 226 2.24 -18.12 26.73
CA GLU A 226 2.06 -18.95 27.92
C GLU A 226 3.00 -20.17 27.90
N SER A 227 3.41 -20.62 29.10
CA SER A 227 4.31 -21.77 29.25
C SER A 227 3.60 -23.12 29.22
N ASP A 228 2.28 -23.12 29.33
CA ASP A 228 1.45 -24.34 29.43
C ASP A 228 0.43 -24.44 28.27
N CYS A 229 0.95 -24.57 27.08
CA CYS A 229 0.13 -24.69 25.86
C CYS A 229 -0.23 -26.15 25.49
N GLY A 230 -0.02 -27.10 26.40
CA GLY A 230 -0.41 -28.51 26.22
C GLY A 230 0.39 -29.31 25.18
N GLU A 231 1.23 -28.67 24.39
CA GLU A 231 1.98 -29.30 23.29
C GLU A 231 3.45 -29.60 23.63
N GLY A 232 3.88 -29.42 24.87
CA GLY A 232 5.29 -29.58 25.27
C GLY A 232 6.25 -28.61 24.61
N GLN A 233 5.77 -27.60 23.89
CA GLN A 233 6.55 -26.57 23.27
C GLN A 233 6.91 -25.49 24.30
N LYS A 234 8.20 -25.30 24.53
CA LYS A 234 8.67 -24.20 25.38
C LYS A 234 8.51 -22.88 24.60
N PRO A 235 7.96 -21.82 25.24
CA PRO A 235 7.94 -20.50 24.65
C PRO A 235 9.33 -20.08 24.15
N PRO A 236 9.46 -19.48 22.99
CA PRO A 236 10.71 -18.93 22.52
C PRO A 236 11.17 -17.79 23.45
N LYS A 237 12.44 -17.47 23.43
CA LYS A 237 12.91 -16.24 24.08
C LYS A 237 12.43 -15.04 23.29
N TYR A 238 12.16 -13.93 24.02
CA TYR A 238 11.94 -12.64 23.34
C TYR A 238 13.05 -12.34 22.35
N SER A 239 12.67 -11.91 21.18
CA SER A 239 13.61 -11.44 20.17
C SER A 239 13.02 -10.28 19.37
N LYS A 240 13.89 -9.34 19.01
CA LYS A 240 13.56 -8.25 18.10
C LYS A 240 14.69 -8.09 17.10
N THR A 241 14.39 -8.22 15.83
CA THR A 241 15.35 -8.11 14.73
C THR A 241 14.80 -7.20 13.65
N ALA A 242 15.68 -6.70 12.79
CA ALA A 242 15.28 -5.88 11.65
C ALA A 242 15.98 -6.35 10.39
N VAL A 243 15.23 -6.41 9.29
CA VAL A 243 15.74 -6.66 7.94
C VAL A 243 15.40 -5.45 7.09
N SER A 244 16.38 -4.88 6.41
CA SER A 244 16.20 -3.69 5.58
C SER A 244 16.74 -3.91 4.18
N ASP A 245 16.09 -3.30 3.20
CA ASP A 245 16.61 -3.18 1.85
C ASP A 245 16.44 -1.75 1.34
N THR A 246 17.16 -1.40 0.27
CA THR A 246 17.18 -0.06 -0.32
C THR A 246 16.90 -0.16 -1.80
N TRP A 247 15.86 0.52 -2.27
CA TRP A 247 15.54 0.66 -3.69
C TRP A 247 16.08 1.97 -4.22
N ARG A 248 16.82 1.91 -5.32
CA ARG A 248 17.39 3.08 -6.00
C ARG A 248 16.75 3.27 -7.35
N TRP A 249 16.51 4.53 -7.71
CA TRP A 249 16.00 4.86 -9.02
C TRP A 249 17.02 4.55 -10.12
N ASN A 250 16.62 3.75 -11.06
CA ASN A 250 17.40 3.44 -12.26
C ASN A 250 16.76 4.17 -13.46
N ALA A 251 17.34 5.29 -13.87
CA ALA A 251 16.81 6.11 -14.97
C ALA A 251 16.75 5.36 -16.31
N LYS A 252 17.65 4.40 -16.56
CA LYS A 252 17.65 3.60 -17.79
C LYS A 252 16.46 2.63 -17.83
N LYS A 253 16.09 2.08 -16.68
CA LYS A 253 14.95 1.16 -16.56
C LYS A 253 13.62 1.91 -16.34
N GLY A 254 13.67 3.18 -15.91
CA GLY A 254 12.50 3.94 -15.50
C GLY A 254 11.81 3.34 -14.28
N ALA A 255 12.56 2.69 -13.38
CA ALA A 255 12.04 1.95 -12.24
C ALA A 255 13.00 1.99 -11.05
N PHE A 256 12.49 1.78 -9.85
CA PHE A 256 13.29 1.50 -8.67
C PHE A 256 13.84 0.07 -8.73
N VAL A 257 15.06 -0.13 -8.26
CA VAL A 257 15.73 -1.44 -8.24
C VAL A 257 16.29 -1.66 -6.84
N ALA A 258 16.01 -2.81 -6.27
CA ALA A 258 16.54 -3.22 -4.97
C ALA A 258 18.07 -3.33 -5.01
N ALA A 259 18.74 -2.88 -3.96
CA ALA A 259 20.19 -3.01 -3.80
C ALA A 259 20.58 -4.43 -3.42
N THR A 260 19.71 -5.11 -2.70
CA THR A 260 19.85 -6.53 -2.33
C THR A 260 18.52 -7.26 -2.58
N CYS A 261 18.42 -8.51 -2.19
CA CYS A 261 17.16 -9.27 -2.22
C CYS A 261 16.77 -9.77 -0.81
N ALA A 262 17.18 -9.04 0.23
CA ALA A 262 16.97 -9.49 1.60
C ALA A 262 15.47 -9.50 1.98
N LEU A 263 14.74 -8.44 1.62
CA LEU A 263 13.31 -8.37 1.88
C LEU A 263 12.49 -9.24 0.93
N ASP A 264 12.90 -9.39 -0.32
CA ASP A 264 12.23 -10.31 -1.25
C ASP A 264 12.28 -11.75 -0.73
N LYS A 265 13.45 -12.22 -0.27
CA LYS A 265 13.62 -13.55 0.33
C LYS A 265 12.79 -13.73 1.60
N LEU A 266 12.71 -12.68 2.44
CA LEU A 266 11.87 -12.72 3.64
C LEU A 266 10.39 -12.78 3.27
N SER A 267 9.95 -11.97 2.31
CA SER A 267 8.60 -11.97 1.75
C SER A 267 8.20 -13.34 1.18
N GLU A 268 9.06 -13.94 0.36
CA GLU A 268 8.85 -15.30 -0.17
C GLU A 268 8.75 -16.36 0.95
N LYS A 269 9.60 -16.25 1.98
CA LYS A 269 9.53 -17.14 3.15
C LYS A 269 8.22 -16.97 3.90
N ASN A 270 7.79 -15.73 4.16
CA ASN A 270 6.53 -15.42 4.81
C ASN A 270 5.34 -16.00 4.03
N PHE A 271 5.32 -15.79 2.72
CA PHE A 271 4.26 -16.33 1.85
C PHE A 271 4.19 -17.87 1.90
N LYS A 272 5.34 -18.54 1.87
CA LYS A 272 5.37 -20.01 2.01
C LYS A 272 4.83 -20.50 3.35
N ILE A 273 5.10 -19.78 4.44
CA ILE A 273 4.57 -20.14 5.77
C ILE A 273 3.05 -19.95 5.81
N ALA A 274 2.57 -18.83 5.27
CA ALA A 274 1.15 -18.49 5.28
C ALA A 274 0.27 -19.42 4.43
N THR A 275 0.86 -20.13 3.44
CA THR A 275 0.16 -21.00 2.48
C THR A 275 0.32 -22.49 2.77
N GLN A 276 1.01 -22.87 3.84
CA GLN A 276 1.12 -24.26 4.33
C GLN A 276 0.05 -24.59 5.38
#